data_83291c1044d18a424a6df6130237d14e
#
_entry.id   83291c1044d18a424a6df6130237d14e
#
_cell.length_a   1.000
_cell.length_b   1.000
_cell.length_c   1.000
_cell.angle_alpha   90.00
_cell.angle_beta   90.00
_cell.angle_gamma   90.00
#
_symmetry.space_group_name_H-M   'P 1'
#
loop_
_entity.id
_entity.type
_entity.pdbx_description
1 polymer ?
#
loop_
_entity_poly.entity_id
_entity_poly.type
_entity_poly.pdbx_seq_one_letter_code
_entity_poly.pdbx_strand_id
1 'polypeptide(L)'
;MTVEILSKVERAEQVLHDLGIRSCRVRHHGEVARIEVEQGDLQSVIDARDHIERRLLALGFRYVTVDLGGFRSGSLNPHEPTTAS
;
A
#
# COMPACT_ATOMS: atom_id res chain seq x y z
N MET A 1 4.47 7.80 15.88
CA MET A 1 3.20 7.28 15.33
C MET A 1 2.29 6.91 16.49
N THR A 2 1.05 7.33 16.45
CA THR A 2 0.12 7.02 17.52
C THR A 2 -0.41 5.60 17.38
N VAL A 3 -0.96 5.08 18.48
CA VAL A 3 -1.59 3.76 18.45
C VAL A 3 -2.74 3.74 17.44
N GLU A 4 -3.48 4.83 17.34
CA GLU A 4 -4.61 4.91 16.41
C GLU A 4 -4.15 4.84 14.98
N ILE A 5 -3.07 5.54 14.65
CA ILE A 5 -2.53 5.51 13.29
C ILE A 5 -1.97 4.13 12.97
N LEU A 6 -1.26 3.53 13.91
CA LEU A 6 -0.71 2.20 13.69
C LEU A 6 -1.82 1.18 13.46
N SER A 7 -2.88 1.25 14.26
CA SER A 7 -4.01 0.34 14.12
C SER A 7 -4.68 0.51 12.77
N LYS A 8 -4.82 1.77 12.32
CA LYS A 8 -5.43 2.08 11.04
C LYS A 8 -4.61 1.50 9.88
N VAL A 9 -3.30 1.64 9.97
CA VAL A 9 -2.40 1.10 8.96
C VAL A 9 -2.49 -0.43 8.93
N GLU A 10 -2.49 -1.06 10.12
CA GLU A 10 -2.55 -2.51 10.19
C GLU A 10 -3.85 -3.05 9.62
N ARG A 11 -4.96 -2.37 9.89
CA ARG A 11 -6.26 -2.79 9.35
C ARG A 11 -6.30 -2.60 7.84
N ALA A 12 -5.67 -1.55 7.34
CA ALA A 12 -5.61 -1.33 5.90
C ALA A 12 -4.80 -2.44 5.24
N GLU A 13 -3.68 -2.82 5.84
CA GLU A 13 -2.87 -3.91 5.30
C GLU A 13 -3.63 -5.23 5.35
N GLN A 14 -4.46 -5.41 6.37
CA GLN A 14 -5.26 -6.63 6.47
C GLN A 14 -6.26 -6.74 5.32
N VAL A 15 -6.82 -5.63 4.87
CA VAL A 15 -7.71 -5.63 3.72
C VAL A 15 -7.02 -6.22 2.51
N LEU A 16 -5.75 -5.83 2.31
CA LEU A 16 -4.97 -6.34 1.18
C LEU A 16 -4.62 -7.82 1.38
N HIS A 17 -4.26 -8.20 2.60
CA HIS A 17 -3.96 -9.59 2.89
C HIS A 17 -5.16 -10.50 2.64
N ASP A 18 -6.34 -10.02 2.97
CA ASP A 18 -7.57 -10.79 2.76
C ASP A 18 -7.84 -11.02 1.29
N LEU A 19 -7.27 -10.18 0.42
CA LEU A 19 -7.39 -10.33 -1.02
C LEU A 19 -6.28 -11.19 -1.61
N GLY A 20 -5.41 -11.74 -0.76
CA GLY A 20 -4.31 -12.58 -1.22
C GLY A 20 -3.04 -11.83 -1.54
N ILE A 21 -3.01 -10.53 -1.29
CA ILE A 21 -1.82 -9.72 -1.53
C ILE A 21 -0.99 -9.73 -0.27
N ARG A 22 0.06 -10.53 -0.25
CA ARG A 22 0.80 -10.78 0.99
C ARG A 22 1.90 -9.78 1.28
N SER A 23 2.65 -9.38 0.25
CA SER A 23 3.74 -8.43 0.42
C SER A 23 3.22 -7.05 0.11
N CYS A 24 2.82 -6.35 1.14
CA CYS A 24 2.27 -5.02 0.96
C CYS A 24 2.61 -4.12 2.14
N ARG A 25 2.57 -2.83 1.89
CA ARG A 25 2.70 -1.81 2.92
C ARG A 25 1.66 -0.75 2.66
N VAL A 26 1.11 -0.21 3.73
CA VAL A 26 0.25 0.97 3.63
C VAL A 26 0.95 2.07 4.41
N ARG A 27 1.30 3.14 3.72
CA ARG A 27 1.96 4.30 4.35
C ARG A 27 0.91 5.34 4.68
N HIS A 28 1.01 5.89 5.87
CA HIS A 28 0.10 6.92 6.34
C HIS A 28 0.73 8.29 6.07
N HIS A 29 0.05 9.09 5.25
CA HIS A 29 0.49 10.45 4.96
C HIS A 29 -0.68 11.39 5.20
N GLY A 30 -0.87 11.79 6.46
CA GLY A 30 -2.01 12.62 6.80
C GLY A 30 -3.31 11.90 6.48
N GLU A 31 -4.05 12.40 5.51
CA GLU A 31 -5.32 11.81 5.11
C GLU A 31 -5.18 10.77 4.01
N VAL A 32 -3.95 10.55 3.55
CA VAL A 32 -3.71 9.71 2.38
C VAL A 32 -3.17 8.35 2.83
N ALA A 33 -3.74 7.29 2.28
CA ALA A 33 -3.17 5.95 2.38
C ALA A 33 -2.42 5.69 1.08
N ARG A 34 -1.12 5.41 1.16
CA ARG A 34 -0.35 5.04 -0.02
C ARG A 34 -0.02 3.56 0.06
N ILE A 35 -0.57 2.80 -0.86
CA ILE A 35 -0.40 1.36 -0.91
C ILE A 35 0.85 1.04 -1.73
N GLU A 36 1.70 0.17 -1.18
CA GLU A 36 2.88 -0.32 -1.88
C GLU A 36 2.78 -1.83 -1.94
N VAL A 37 2.84 -2.39 -3.14
CA VAL A 37 2.81 -3.84 -3.34
C VAL A 37 3.89 -4.19 -4.35
N GLU A 38 4.19 -5.48 -4.46
CA GLU A 38 5.12 -5.93 -5.47
C GLU A 38 4.52 -5.69 -6.85
N GLN A 39 5.40 -5.52 -7.83
CA GLN A 39 4.96 -5.17 -9.18
C GLN A 39 3.94 -6.18 -9.72
N GLY A 40 4.14 -7.45 -9.42
CA GLY A 40 3.21 -8.48 -9.88
C GLY A 40 1.84 -8.40 -9.27
N ASP A 41 1.68 -7.63 -8.18
CA ASP A 41 0.39 -7.50 -7.51
C ASP A 41 -0.32 -6.20 -7.83
N LEU A 42 0.31 -5.31 -8.61
CA LEU A 42 -0.32 -4.03 -8.94
C LEU A 42 -1.66 -4.23 -9.64
N GLN A 43 -1.71 -5.15 -10.59
CA GLN A 43 -2.95 -5.38 -11.31
C GLN A 43 -4.04 -5.87 -10.37
N SER A 44 -3.69 -6.72 -9.40
CA SER A 44 -4.66 -7.20 -8.42
C SER A 44 -5.25 -6.07 -7.61
N VAL A 45 -4.42 -5.08 -7.24
CA VAL A 45 -4.90 -3.91 -6.52
C VAL A 45 -5.88 -3.12 -7.39
N ILE A 46 -5.51 -2.90 -8.64
CA ILE A 46 -6.36 -2.14 -9.55
C ILE A 46 -7.69 -2.87 -9.78
N ASP A 47 -7.64 -4.18 -9.94
CA ASP A 47 -8.84 -4.98 -10.15
C ASP A 47 -9.78 -4.93 -8.95
N ALA A 48 -9.23 -4.79 -7.75
CA ALA A 48 -10.02 -4.75 -6.53
C ALA A 48 -10.21 -3.32 -6.01
N ARG A 49 -9.97 -2.31 -6.85
CA ARG A 49 -9.89 -0.93 -6.39
C ARG A 49 -11.14 -0.46 -5.65
N ASP A 50 -12.32 -0.83 -6.11
CA ASP A 50 -13.55 -0.36 -5.47
C ASP A 50 -13.69 -0.92 -4.06
N HIS A 51 -13.35 -2.18 -3.89
CA HIS A 51 -13.40 -2.82 -2.59
C HIS A 51 -12.36 -2.20 -1.64
N ILE A 52 -11.14 -2.04 -2.14
CA ILE A 52 -10.05 -1.49 -1.33
C ILE A 52 -10.37 -0.05 -0.92
N GLU A 53 -10.79 0.76 -1.88
CA GLU A 53 -11.09 2.15 -1.58
C GLU A 53 -12.18 2.24 -0.52
N ARG A 54 -13.26 1.51 -0.70
CA ARG A 54 -14.38 1.56 0.22
C ARG A 54 -13.95 1.18 1.63
N ARG A 55 -13.15 0.11 1.75
CA ARG A 55 -12.72 -0.35 3.06
C ARG A 55 -11.76 0.61 3.73
N LEU A 56 -10.83 1.19 2.97
CA LEU A 56 -9.87 2.12 3.54
C LEU A 56 -10.51 3.46 3.88
N LEU A 57 -11.46 3.92 3.09
CA LEU A 57 -12.21 5.12 3.45
C LEU A 57 -12.97 4.91 4.76
N ALA A 58 -13.50 3.71 4.96
CA ALA A 58 -14.21 3.38 6.19
C ALA A 58 -13.28 3.40 7.41
N LEU A 59 -11.98 3.22 7.20
CA LEU A 59 -11.01 3.30 8.27
C LEU A 59 -10.63 4.74 8.61
N GLY A 60 -11.06 5.69 7.80
CA GLY A 60 -10.79 7.10 8.06
C GLY A 60 -9.82 7.77 7.12
N PHE A 61 -9.30 7.05 6.16
CA PHE A 61 -8.50 7.70 5.13
C PHE A 61 -9.41 8.48 4.19
N ARG A 62 -8.89 9.54 3.62
CA ARG A 62 -9.63 10.36 2.70
C ARG A 62 -9.28 10.07 1.26
N TYR A 63 -8.04 9.69 1.02
CA TYR A 63 -7.56 9.34 -0.30
C TYR A 63 -6.83 8.02 -0.22
N VAL A 64 -7.08 7.16 -1.19
CA VAL A 64 -6.43 5.85 -1.26
C VAL A 64 -5.68 5.80 -2.58
N THR A 65 -4.37 5.63 -2.50
CA THR A 65 -3.52 5.66 -3.68
C THR A 65 -2.64 4.43 -3.71
N VAL A 66 -2.09 4.12 -4.86
CA VAL A 66 -1.12 3.04 -5.00
C VAL A 66 0.13 3.60 -5.66
N ASP A 67 1.28 3.25 -5.11
CA ASP A 67 2.55 3.68 -5.66
C ASP A 67 2.86 2.80 -6.88
N LEU A 68 2.95 3.41 -8.04
CA LEU A 68 3.21 2.66 -9.27
C LEU A 68 4.58 2.01 -9.28
N GLY A 69 5.51 2.54 -8.49
CA GLY A 69 6.82 1.93 -8.36
C GLY A 69 6.81 0.65 -7.55
N GLY A 70 5.74 0.41 -6.82
CA GLY A 70 5.58 -0.81 -6.07
C GLY A 70 6.35 -0.82 -4.77
N PHE A 71 6.38 -1.97 -4.14
CA PHE A 71 7.05 -2.15 -2.87
C PHE A 71 8.54 -2.31 -3.11
N ARG A 72 9.34 -1.50 -2.42
CA ARG A 72 10.79 -1.49 -2.61
C ARG A 72 11.50 -1.99 -1.38
N SER A 73 11.14 -3.15 -0.95
CA SER A 73 11.72 -3.76 0.23
C SER A 73 13.23 -3.90 0.07
N GLY A 74 13.96 -3.54 1.05
CA GLY A 74 15.38 -3.72 1.07
C GLY A 74 16.11 -2.95 0.00
N SER A 75 15.54 -2.03 -0.53
CA SER A 75 15.93 -1.27 -1.66
C SER A 75 17.33 -0.83 -1.69
N LEU A 76 18.15 -1.65 -1.62
CA LEU A 76 19.50 -1.27 -1.81
C LEU A 76 19.81 -1.37 -3.23
N ASN A 77 19.54 -1.48 -3.50
CA ASN A 77 19.72 -1.43 -4.65
C ASN A 77 20.19 -0.74 -5.37
N PRO A 78 21.09 -0.73 -5.59
CA PRO A 78 21.37 0.03 -6.19
C PRO A 78 21.46 0.15 -7.35
N HIS A 79 21.40 -0.13 -7.22
CA HIS A 79 21.28 -0.05 -8.26
C HIS A 79 20.99 0.42 -8.78
N GLU A 80 21.12 0.56 -8.50
CA GLU A 80 20.86 0.93 -8.98
C GLU A 80 20.80 1.52 -9.47
N PRO A 81 21.13 1.74 -9.54
CA PRO A 81 21.01 2.34 -10.15
C PRO A 81 20.82 2.56 -10.78
N THR A 82 20.98 2.43 -10.66
CA THR A 82 20.68 2.57 -11.37
C THR A 82 20.17 2.71 -12.10
N THR A 83 20.31 2.65 -11.98
CA THR A 83 19.78 2.79 -12.77
C THR A 83 19.15 2.94 -13.24
N ALA A 84 19.26 3.05 -13.12
CA ALA A 84 18.59 3.29 -13.66
C ALA A 84 18.15 3.38 -14.01
N SER A 85 18.25 3.36 -14.00
CA SER A 85 17.68 3.50 -14.43
C SER A 85 17.35 3.45 -14.68
#